data_477429ccaaa51581bf64bf8ca8cf53cd
#
_entry.id   477429ccaaa51581bf64bf8ca8cf53cd
#
_cell.length_a   1.000
_cell.length_b   1.000
_cell.length_c   1.000
_cell.angle_alpha   90.00
_cell.angle_beta   90.00
_cell.angle_gamma   90.00
#
_symmetry.space_group_name_H-M   'P 1'
#
loop_
_entity.id
_entity.type
_entity.pdbx_description
1 polymer ?
#
loop_
_entity_poly.entity_id
_entity_poly.type
_entity_poly.pdbx_seq_one_letter_code
_entity_poly.pdbx_strand_id
1 'polypeptide(L)'
;MWYNMRAMNDKGEKDRADFSVGRVTRFYVPLLMQAFSQSISYPLVGGITTHGPLDVNGLTAFAQGQTIMFMIGSLGGGLVMTGMVHARTGGGYLAFRRLNFIMMAALLLLQCLPALPPLDSLVFSGALHLPPELAAVARSTLLWGVFMNASFFLRNVPMVVLFNNLQSGKANAATVLRILLTLALAIALPRLGLVGPAWGLVALTAGCFFEFFVTWWFARPYVHALMTSRQIPWHSSLDDLMAAKRRYLMVLEQLRFTLPLSFGSFILAASPLAIAVFVGRTADAQTMLAIHYVTIGVANPIGFAALRMQAVSIAFPPAFKGDRRMLYYAIGAGAVLGAALLAFCTPSLANWYFGVYQTVKPEHLHYARGAVAMYGLWPMLQAVRARIEGIAAVRKLPAAVMAGQITYLVALTTTLAITLYLGVTGWKMSVCAINTATVCTTVAVYAALKVMSRRKKR
;
A
#
# COMPACT_ATOMS: atom_id res chain seq x y z
N MET A 1 -25.12 33.21 -10.05
CA MET A 1 -23.98 32.55 -9.40
C MET A 1 -24.18 31.03 -9.21
N TRP A 2 -25.34 30.55 -8.81
CA TRP A 2 -25.70 29.12 -8.70
C TRP A 2 -25.64 28.34 -10.02
N TYR A 3 -25.96 28.95 -11.13
CA TYR A 3 -25.94 28.35 -12.47
C TYR A 3 -24.50 28.03 -12.94
N ASN A 4 -23.54 28.89 -12.60
CA ASN A 4 -22.12 28.67 -12.95
C ASN A 4 -21.44 27.61 -12.07
N MET A 5 -21.86 27.43 -10.79
CA MET A 5 -21.33 26.37 -9.93
C MET A 5 -21.83 24.97 -10.31
N ARG A 6 -23.08 24.86 -10.76
CA ARG A 6 -23.63 23.63 -11.34
C ARG A 6 -22.90 23.28 -12.64
N ALA A 7 -22.66 24.26 -13.50
CA ALA A 7 -21.92 24.07 -14.76
C ALA A 7 -20.45 23.72 -14.56
N MET A 8 -19.77 24.23 -13.51
CA MET A 8 -18.39 23.82 -13.15
C MET A 8 -18.37 22.42 -12.54
N ASN A 9 -19.36 22.04 -11.73
CA ASN A 9 -19.48 20.68 -11.19
C ASN A 9 -19.85 19.68 -12.29
N ASP A 10 -20.80 20.04 -13.18
CA ASP A 10 -21.20 19.23 -14.33
C ASP A 10 -20.07 19.10 -15.37
N LYS A 11 -19.26 20.14 -15.56
CA LYS A 11 -18.07 20.08 -16.42
C LYS A 11 -16.98 19.20 -15.81
N GLY A 12 -16.75 19.30 -14.51
CA GLY A 12 -15.83 18.41 -13.78
C GLY A 12 -16.32 16.97 -13.72
N GLU A 13 -17.62 16.71 -13.64
CA GLU A 13 -18.22 15.39 -13.70
C GLU A 13 -18.26 14.82 -15.13
N LYS A 14 -18.59 15.62 -16.14
CA LYS A 14 -18.49 15.25 -17.56
C LYS A 14 -17.05 14.98 -17.98
N ASP A 15 -16.11 15.81 -17.57
CA ASP A 15 -14.68 15.59 -17.82
C ASP A 15 -14.13 14.33 -17.16
N ARG A 16 -14.70 13.88 -16.04
CA ARG A 16 -14.36 12.59 -15.39
C ARG A 16 -15.00 11.39 -16.08
N ALA A 17 -16.13 11.56 -16.73
CA ALA A 17 -16.86 10.49 -17.41
C ALA A 17 -16.22 10.08 -18.76
N ASP A 18 -15.40 10.93 -19.38
CA ASP A 18 -14.78 10.64 -20.66
C ASP A 18 -13.54 9.77 -20.48
N PHE A 19 -13.72 8.45 -20.71
CA PHE A 19 -12.64 7.50 -20.81
C PHE A 19 -11.84 7.75 -22.08
N SER A 20 -10.59 8.17 -21.91
CA SER A 20 -9.56 8.18 -22.95
C SER A 20 -8.34 7.40 -22.44
N VAL A 21 -7.82 6.47 -23.25
CA VAL A 21 -6.64 5.67 -22.89
C VAL A 21 -5.47 6.58 -22.53
N GLY A 22 -5.20 7.62 -23.32
CA GLY A 22 -4.12 8.56 -23.05
C GLY A 22 -4.29 9.30 -21.71
N ARG A 23 -5.52 9.72 -21.37
CA ARG A 23 -5.81 10.41 -20.11
C ARG A 23 -5.65 9.48 -18.91
N VAL A 24 -6.15 8.26 -19.03
CA VAL A 24 -6.01 7.21 -17.98
C VAL A 24 -4.54 6.86 -17.78
N THR A 25 -3.78 6.67 -18.86
CA THR A 25 -2.34 6.36 -18.81
C THR A 25 -1.55 7.52 -18.18
N ARG A 26 -1.85 8.76 -18.54
CA ARG A 26 -1.21 9.95 -17.93
C ARG A 26 -1.45 10.05 -16.42
N PHE A 27 -2.57 9.52 -15.93
CA PHE A 27 -2.84 9.43 -14.49
C PHE A 27 -2.19 8.20 -13.85
N TYR A 28 -2.20 7.05 -14.55
CA TYR A 28 -1.72 5.77 -14.02
C TYR A 28 -0.20 5.68 -13.95
N VAL A 29 0.53 6.11 -14.98
CA VAL A 29 2.00 6.00 -15.03
C VAL A 29 2.70 6.66 -13.82
N PRO A 30 2.35 7.89 -13.38
CA PRO A 30 2.90 8.45 -12.16
C PRO A 30 2.61 7.62 -10.90
N LEU A 31 1.45 6.96 -10.82
CA LEU A 31 1.11 6.08 -9.70
C LEU A 31 1.94 4.80 -9.71
N LEU A 32 2.25 4.25 -10.90
CA LEU A 32 3.18 3.14 -11.06
C LEU A 32 4.57 3.53 -10.54
N MET A 33 5.09 4.65 -11.03
CA MET A 33 6.40 5.17 -10.62
C MET A 33 6.45 5.41 -9.10
N GLN A 34 5.37 5.92 -8.52
CA GLN A 34 5.26 6.09 -7.07
C GLN A 34 5.35 4.75 -6.32
N ALA A 35 4.68 3.70 -6.82
CA ALA A 35 4.71 2.37 -6.20
C ALA A 35 6.11 1.74 -6.27
N PHE A 36 6.79 1.81 -7.43
CA PHE A 36 8.17 1.36 -7.57
C PHE A 36 9.11 2.12 -6.63
N SER A 37 8.97 3.43 -6.59
CA SER A 37 9.78 4.31 -5.78
C SER A 37 9.67 4.01 -4.28
N GLN A 38 8.48 3.66 -3.80
CA GLN A 38 8.29 3.28 -2.40
C GLN A 38 9.09 2.03 -2.02
N SER A 39 9.21 1.08 -2.93
CA SER A 39 9.94 -0.18 -2.71
C SER A 39 11.47 0.01 -2.65
N ILE A 40 12.02 1.06 -3.28
CA ILE A 40 13.46 1.32 -3.33
C ILE A 40 13.98 1.97 -2.04
N SER A 41 13.15 2.67 -1.28
CA SER A 41 13.60 3.45 -0.11
C SER A 41 14.26 2.61 0.98
N TYR A 42 13.81 1.37 1.18
CA TYR A 42 14.34 0.48 2.23
C TYR A 42 15.74 -0.05 1.91
N PRO A 43 16.01 -0.59 0.71
CA PRO A 43 17.39 -0.95 0.32
C PRO A 43 18.39 0.19 0.46
N LEU A 44 17.97 1.45 0.19
CA LEU A 44 18.86 2.60 0.29
C LEU A 44 19.41 2.83 1.71
N VAL A 45 18.60 2.59 2.75
CA VAL A 45 19.04 2.77 4.13
C VAL A 45 19.71 1.54 4.72
N GLY A 46 19.64 0.41 4.04
CA GLY A 46 20.31 -0.83 4.45
C GLY A 46 21.81 -0.61 4.68
N GLY A 47 22.47 0.12 3.78
CA GLY A 47 23.88 0.48 3.89
C GLY A 47 24.19 1.30 5.15
N ILE A 48 23.36 2.28 5.54
CA ILE A 48 23.54 3.04 6.79
C ILE A 48 23.48 2.09 7.99
N THR A 49 22.53 1.16 7.96
CA THR A 49 22.24 0.26 9.08
C THR A 49 23.33 -0.78 9.26
N THR A 50 23.85 -1.36 8.17
CA THR A 50 24.87 -2.41 8.19
C THR A 50 26.28 -1.90 8.52
N HIS A 51 26.57 -0.61 8.31
CA HIS A 51 27.84 -0.01 8.73
C HIS A 51 27.88 0.33 10.23
N GLY A 52 26.80 0.07 10.99
CA GLY A 52 26.76 0.25 12.44
C GLY A 52 27.45 -0.89 13.19
N PRO A 53 27.60 -0.76 14.53
CA PRO A 53 28.34 -1.70 15.36
C PRO A 53 27.77 -3.12 15.44
N LEU A 54 26.52 -3.32 15.01
CA LEU A 54 25.84 -4.62 14.97
C LEU A 54 25.82 -5.25 13.57
N ASP A 55 26.46 -4.65 12.58
CA ASP A 55 26.54 -5.14 11.19
C ASP A 55 25.18 -5.60 10.62
N VAL A 56 25.16 -6.76 9.98
CA VAL A 56 23.95 -7.38 9.40
C VAL A 56 22.92 -7.74 10.47
N ASN A 57 23.33 -8.03 11.70
CA ASN A 57 22.42 -8.30 12.81
C ASN A 57 21.60 -7.04 13.17
N GLY A 58 22.24 -5.87 13.13
CA GLY A 58 21.55 -4.59 13.31
C GLY A 58 20.49 -4.35 12.25
N LEU A 59 20.75 -4.69 10.99
CA LEU A 59 19.77 -4.62 9.90
C LEU A 59 18.60 -5.59 10.14
N THR A 60 18.88 -6.80 10.62
CA THR A 60 17.85 -7.80 10.92
C THR A 60 16.93 -7.30 12.04
N ALA A 61 17.48 -6.79 13.12
CA ALA A 61 16.70 -6.23 14.22
C ALA A 61 15.86 -5.01 13.79
N PHE A 62 16.45 -4.13 12.99
CA PHE A 62 15.77 -2.99 12.38
C PHE A 62 14.58 -3.44 11.51
N ALA A 63 14.79 -4.45 10.65
CA ALA A 63 13.74 -5.00 9.80
C ALA A 63 12.58 -5.63 10.60
N GLN A 64 12.88 -6.30 11.73
CA GLN A 64 11.85 -6.85 12.62
C GLN A 64 11.00 -5.75 13.26
N GLY A 65 11.62 -4.69 13.79
CA GLY A 65 10.90 -3.53 14.31
C GLY A 65 10.03 -2.86 13.25
N GLN A 66 10.55 -2.71 12.04
CA GLN A 66 9.79 -2.18 10.90
C GLN A 66 8.62 -3.08 10.48
N THR A 67 8.78 -4.40 10.52
CA THR A 67 7.72 -5.34 10.17
C THR A 67 6.49 -5.16 11.05
N ILE A 68 6.68 -5.03 12.38
CA ILE A 68 5.59 -4.74 13.32
C ILE A 68 5.00 -3.36 13.04
N MET A 69 5.84 -2.35 12.83
CA MET A 69 5.42 -0.99 12.48
C MET A 69 4.51 -0.96 11.24
N PHE A 70 4.89 -1.67 10.17
CA PHE A 70 4.09 -1.74 8.94
C PHE A 70 2.82 -2.55 9.10
N MET A 71 2.85 -3.63 9.87
CA MET A 71 1.66 -4.40 10.16
C MET A 71 0.60 -3.53 10.85
N ILE A 72 0.99 -2.76 11.87
CA ILE A 72 0.09 -1.81 12.53
C ILE A 72 -0.29 -0.66 11.59
N GLY A 73 0.67 -0.08 10.88
CA GLY A 73 0.44 0.98 9.90
C GLY A 73 -0.53 0.58 8.78
N SER A 74 -0.59 -0.71 8.43
CA SER A 74 -1.50 -1.24 7.41
C SER A 74 -2.99 -1.06 7.78
N LEU A 75 -3.30 -0.90 9.08
CA LEU A 75 -4.64 -0.50 9.54
C LEU A 75 -5.04 0.91 9.06
N GLY A 76 -4.10 1.74 8.60
CA GLY A 76 -4.36 2.99 7.89
C GLY A 76 -4.62 2.82 6.38
N GLY A 77 -4.49 1.61 5.84
CA GLY A 77 -4.55 1.36 4.38
C GLY A 77 -5.86 1.76 3.70
N GLY A 78 -6.98 1.74 4.43
CA GLY A 78 -8.27 2.19 3.91
C GLY A 78 -8.42 3.70 3.71
N LEU A 79 -7.59 4.53 4.35
CA LEU A 79 -7.76 5.98 4.39
C LEU A 79 -7.66 6.65 3.02
N VAL A 80 -6.68 6.28 2.20
CA VAL A 80 -6.51 6.90 0.86
C VAL A 80 -7.75 6.65 0.01
N MET A 81 -8.28 5.44 0.02
CA MET A 81 -9.51 5.10 -0.71
C MET A 81 -10.72 5.86 -0.16
N THR A 82 -10.86 5.94 1.17
CA THR A 82 -11.90 6.73 1.83
C THR A 82 -11.84 8.20 1.40
N GLY A 83 -10.65 8.79 1.40
CA GLY A 83 -10.46 10.17 0.98
C GLY A 83 -10.79 10.38 -0.50
N MET A 84 -10.39 9.49 -1.40
CA MET A 84 -10.73 9.59 -2.82
C MET A 84 -12.24 9.51 -3.09
N VAL A 85 -12.99 8.79 -2.25
CA VAL A 85 -14.46 8.65 -2.39
C VAL A 85 -15.19 9.81 -1.73
N HIS A 86 -14.79 10.20 -0.51
CA HIS A 86 -15.57 11.10 0.34
C HIS A 86 -15.04 12.55 0.40
N ALA A 87 -13.73 12.79 0.17
CA ALA A 87 -13.13 14.12 0.28
C ALA A 87 -13.18 14.93 -1.03
N ARG A 88 -14.30 14.88 -1.74
CA ARG A 88 -14.54 15.62 -3.00
C ARG A 88 -15.23 16.95 -2.80
N THR A 89 -15.74 17.22 -1.60
CA THR A 89 -16.40 18.47 -1.19
C THR A 89 -15.70 19.05 0.02
N GLY A 90 -15.81 20.35 0.27
CA GLY A 90 -15.18 21.01 1.42
C GLY A 90 -15.59 20.39 2.77
N GLY A 91 -16.88 20.02 2.94
CA GLY A 91 -17.36 19.32 4.14
C GLY A 91 -16.78 17.90 4.27
N GLY A 92 -16.78 17.14 3.16
CA GLY A 92 -16.20 15.80 3.10
C GLY A 92 -14.70 15.79 3.37
N TYR A 93 -13.96 16.77 2.83
CA TYR A 93 -12.53 16.95 3.08
C TYR A 93 -12.23 17.22 4.56
N LEU A 94 -12.99 18.10 5.22
CA LEU A 94 -12.78 18.39 6.65
C LEU A 94 -13.09 17.18 7.53
N ALA A 95 -14.15 16.42 7.20
CA ALA A 95 -14.45 15.17 7.88
C ALA A 95 -13.34 14.14 7.68
N PHE A 96 -12.84 13.99 6.46
CA PHE A 96 -11.72 13.10 6.14
C PHE A 96 -10.44 13.50 6.89
N ARG A 97 -10.10 14.79 6.91
CA ARG A 97 -8.94 15.28 7.65
C ARG A 97 -9.03 14.91 9.13
N ARG A 98 -10.20 15.11 9.76
CA ARG A 98 -10.44 14.72 11.16
C ARG A 98 -10.30 13.22 11.38
N LEU A 99 -10.94 12.42 10.52
CA LEU A 99 -10.85 10.96 10.60
C LEU A 99 -9.39 10.50 10.49
N ASN A 100 -8.63 11.06 9.54
CA ASN A 100 -7.21 10.72 9.33
C ASN A 100 -6.37 11.04 10.58
N PHE A 101 -6.61 12.17 11.26
CA PHE A 101 -5.92 12.51 12.51
C PHE A 101 -6.33 11.60 13.68
N ILE A 102 -7.63 11.25 13.81
CA ILE A 102 -8.11 10.34 14.85
C ILE A 102 -7.49 8.95 14.67
N MET A 103 -7.50 8.42 13.44
CA MET A 103 -6.89 7.13 13.13
C MET A 103 -5.37 7.17 13.31
N MET A 104 -4.72 8.26 12.89
CA MET A 104 -3.29 8.46 13.13
C MET A 104 -2.98 8.34 14.63
N ALA A 105 -3.64 9.12 15.47
CA ALA A 105 -3.39 9.11 16.91
C ALA A 105 -3.63 7.71 17.51
N ALA A 106 -4.76 7.06 17.17
CA ALA A 106 -5.06 5.73 17.65
C ALA A 106 -4.04 4.68 17.23
N LEU A 107 -3.58 4.70 15.97
CA LEU A 107 -2.63 3.74 15.45
C LEU A 107 -1.20 3.99 15.92
N LEU A 108 -0.80 5.26 16.14
CA LEU A 108 0.49 5.57 16.77
C LEU A 108 0.53 5.14 18.23
N LEU A 109 -0.56 5.30 18.98
CA LEU A 109 -0.68 4.75 20.33
C LEU A 109 -0.62 3.22 20.32
N LEU A 110 -1.35 2.57 19.41
CA LEU A 110 -1.32 1.12 19.24
C LEU A 110 0.10 0.62 18.90
N GLN A 111 0.86 1.37 18.10
CA GLN A 111 2.24 1.04 17.74
C GLN A 111 3.18 1.08 18.94
N CYS A 112 2.95 1.93 19.93
CA CYS A 112 3.76 2.00 21.11
C CYS A 112 3.55 0.80 22.05
N LEU A 113 2.36 0.19 22.06
CA LEU A 113 2.00 -0.87 23.00
C LEU A 113 2.98 -2.07 23.01
N PRO A 114 3.35 -2.66 21.84
CA PRO A 114 4.27 -3.79 21.82
C PRO A 114 5.70 -3.46 22.30
N ALA A 115 6.02 -2.18 22.45
CA ALA A 115 7.33 -1.73 22.93
C ALA A 115 7.33 -1.37 24.43
N LEU A 116 6.19 -1.46 25.10
CA LEU A 116 6.06 -1.18 26.54
C LEU A 116 6.15 -2.48 27.35
N PRO A 117 6.79 -2.46 28.55
CA PRO A 117 6.79 -3.59 29.47
C PRO A 117 5.35 -3.92 29.93
N PRO A 118 4.96 -5.20 30.08
CA PRO A 118 5.74 -6.41 29.79
C PRO A 118 5.62 -6.93 28.35
N LEU A 119 4.89 -6.23 27.45
CA LEU A 119 4.62 -6.68 26.08
C LEU A 119 5.87 -6.75 25.20
N ASP A 120 6.89 -5.92 25.48
CA ASP A 120 8.14 -5.91 24.74
C ASP A 120 8.89 -7.25 24.85
N SER A 121 8.93 -7.83 26.04
CA SER A 121 9.56 -9.14 26.25
C SER A 121 8.78 -10.27 25.57
N LEU A 122 7.43 -10.22 25.61
CA LEU A 122 6.58 -11.19 24.93
C LEU A 122 6.74 -11.13 23.40
N VAL A 123 6.85 -9.94 22.84
CA VAL A 123 6.95 -9.75 21.39
C VAL A 123 8.37 -10.01 20.89
N PHE A 124 9.37 -9.32 21.43
CA PHE A 124 10.71 -9.35 20.85
C PHE A 124 11.52 -10.57 21.30
N SER A 125 11.48 -10.92 22.57
CA SER A 125 12.22 -12.09 23.09
C SER A 125 11.39 -13.37 22.99
N GLY A 126 10.09 -13.33 23.26
CA GLY A 126 9.20 -14.49 23.23
C GLY A 126 8.81 -14.91 21.82
N ALA A 127 8.09 -14.05 21.07
CA ALA A 127 7.56 -14.41 19.76
C ALA A 127 8.60 -14.34 18.63
N LEU A 128 9.51 -13.36 18.67
CA LEU A 128 10.54 -13.18 17.65
C LEU A 128 11.89 -13.85 18.00
N HIS A 129 12.03 -14.37 19.23
CA HIS A 129 13.24 -15.03 19.72
C HIS A 129 14.53 -14.22 19.52
N LEU A 130 14.44 -12.89 19.64
CA LEU A 130 15.59 -12.01 19.48
C LEU A 130 16.46 -12.01 20.74
N PRO A 131 17.82 -12.08 20.60
CA PRO A 131 18.75 -11.79 21.71
C PRO A 131 18.49 -10.40 22.29
N PRO A 132 18.81 -10.16 23.57
CA PRO A 132 18.50 -8.90 24.28
C PRO A 132 18.97 -7.64 23.54
N GLU A 133 20.17 -7.67 22.96
CA GLU A 133 20.77 -6.55 22.23
C GLU A 133 19.96 -6.23 20.97
N LEU A 134 19.56 -7.25 20.21
CA LEU A 134 18.76 -7.10 18.99
C LEU A 134 17.31 -6.74 19.31
N ALA A 135 16.77 -7.27 20.41
CA ALA A 135 15.44 -6.89 20.90
C ALA A 135 15.37 -5.40 21.26
N ALA A 136 16.42 -4.85 21.88
CA ALA A 136 16.53 -3.42 22.18
C ALA A 136 16.52 -2.55 20.91
N VAL A 137 17.23 -2.96 19.85
CA VAL A 137 17.24 -2.28 18.56
C VAL A 137 15.87 -2.35 17.88
N ALA A 138 15.24 -3.52 17.83
CA ALA A 138 13.92 -3.70 17.22
C ALA A 138 12.85 -2.88 17.96
N ARG A 139 12.87 -2.88 19.29
CA ARG A 139 12.01 -2.05 20.15
C ARG A 139 12.20 -0.55 19.88
N SER A 140 13.45 -0.09 19.85
CA SER A 140 13.81 1.29 19.56
C SER A 140 13.31 1.70 18.16
N THR A 141 13.51 0.84 17.15
CA THR A 141 13.03 1.06 15.79
C THR A 141 11.51 1.19 15.75
N LEU A 142 10.79 0.35 16.49
CA LEU A 142 9.32 0.42 16.57
C LEU A 142 8.86 1.74 17.21
N LEU A 143 9.47 2.15 18.33
CA LEU A 143 9.12 3.37 19.05
C LEU A 143 9.38 4.63 18.21
N TRP A 144 10.60 4.80 17.70
CA TRP A 144 10.96 5.95 16.89
C TRP A 144 10.32 5.91 15.49
N GLY A 145 9.94 4.73 15.01
CA GLY A 145 9.15 4.53 13.79
C GLY A 145 7.76 5.16 13.83
N VAL A 146 7.29 5.61 15.01
CA VAL A 146 6.07 6.42 15.17
C VAL A 146 6.12 7.68 14.31
N PHE A 147 7.25 8.37 14.24
CA PHE A 147 7.41 9.56 13.40
C PHE A 147 7.30 9.24 11.90
N MET A 148 7.81 8.09 11.48
CA MET A 148 7.67 7.65 10.10
C MET A 148 6.21 7.34 9.75
N ASN A 149 5.49 6.59 10.58
CA ASN A 149 4.06 6.33 10.37
C ASN A 149 3.24 7.63 10.43
N ALA A 150 3.54 8.55 11.37
CA ALA A 150 2.90 9.86 11.42
C ALA A 150 3.02 10.61 10.09
N SER A 151 4.22 10.61 9.50
CA SER A 151 4.44 11.28 8.20
C SER A 151 3.59 10.69 7.08
N PHE A 152 3.38 9.36 7.04
CA PHE A 152 2.49 8.71 6.08
C PHE A 152 1.03 9.13 6.27
N PHE A 153 0.54 9.21 7.50
CA PHE A 153 -0.81 9.70 7.77
C PHE A 153 -0.96 11.17 7.40
N LEU A 154 -0.02 12.02 7.76
CA LEU A 154 -0.03 13.45 7.40
C LEU A 154 -0.06 13.64 5.88
N ARG A 155 0.71 12.82 5.13
CA ARG A 155 0.76 12.85 3.67
C ARG A 155 -0.56 12.42 3.02
N ASN A 156 -1.33 11.51 3.62
CA ASN A 156 -2.59 11.02 3.03
C ASN A 156 -3.54 12.15 2.69
N VAL A 157 -3.64 13.18 3.53
CA VAL A 157 -4.58 14.29 3.35
C VAL A 157 -4.30 15.09 2.08
N PRO A 158 -3.10 15.68 1.86
CA PRO A 158 -2.81 16.40 0.63
C PRO A 158 -2.74 15.49 -0.60
N MET A 159 -2.28 14.23 -0.45
CA MET A 159 -2.21 13.28 -1.54
C MET A 159 -3.59 12.95 -2.12
N VAL A 160 -4.59 12.74 -1.26
CA VAL A 160 -5.99 12.52 -1.68
C VAL A 160 -6.53 13.71 -2.47
N VAL A 161 -6.21 14.94 -2.05
CA VAL A 161 -6.61 16.15 -2.79
C VAL A 161 -6.00 16.17 -4.19
N LEU A 162 -4.71 15.85 -4.32
CA LEU A 162 -4.06 15.75 -5.63
C LEU A 162 -4.68 14.66 -6.51
N PHE A 163 -4.98 13.48 -5.96
CA PHE A 163 -5.62 12.39 -6.71
C PHE A 163 -7.03 12.75 -7.16
N ASN A 164 -7.81 13.40 -6.31
CA ASN A 164 -9.17 13.85 -6.64
C ASN A 164 -9.18 14.92 -7.74
N ASN A 165 -8.07 15.65 -7.91
CA ASN A 165 -7.87 16.63 -8.97
C ASN A 165 -7.03 16.09 -10.16
N LEU A 166 -6.85 14.75 -10.25
CA LEU A 166 -6.09 14.07 -11.30
C LEU A 166 -4.62 14.53 -11.42
N GLN A 167 -4.05 15.02 -10.33
CA GLN A 167 -2.65 15.52 -10.24
C GLN A 167 -1.69 14.46 -9.72
N SER A 168 -1.81 13.21 -10.17
CA SER A 168 -0.92 12.11 -9.76
C SER A 168 0.56 12.38 -10.08
N GLY A 169 0.84 13.17 -11.14
CA GLY A 169 2.19 13.59 -11.48
C GLY A 169 2.87 14.41 -10.38
N LYS A 170 2.13 15.35 -9.74
CA LYS A 170 2.65 16.13 -8.60
C LYS A 170 2.89 15.25 -7.37
N ALA A 171 1.99 14.31 -7.10
CA ALA A 171 2.18 13.34 -6.03
C ALA A 171 3.42 12.46 -6.27
N ASN A 172 3.63 11.99 -7.51
CA ASN A 172 4.83 11.23 -7.88
C ASN A 172 6.11 12.07 -7.76
N ALA A 173 6.10 13.33 -8.20
CA ALA A 173 7.25 14.23 -8.06
C ALA A 173 7.68 14.37 -6.59
N ALA A 174 6.73 14.52 -5.66
CA ALA A 174 7.03 14.55 -4.23
C ALA A 174 7.70 13.24 -3.75
N THR A 175 7.24 12.09 -4.24
CA THR A 175 7.83 10.79 -3.90
C THR A 175 9.25 10.64 -4.48
N VAL A 176 9.49 11.08 -5.71
CA VAL A 176 10.84 11.07 -6.33
C VAL A 176 11.79 11.95 -5.53
N LEU A 177 11.36 13.15 -5.14
CA LEU A 177 12.16 14.05 -4.30
C LEU A 177 12.49 13.45 -2.93
N ARG A 178 11.55 12.71 -2.33
CA ARG A 178 11.82 11.92 -1.11
C ARG A 178 12.97 10.94 -1.32
N ILE A 179 12.94 10.18 -2.43
CA ILE A 179 13.97 9.17 -2.71
C ILE A 179 15.32 9.83 -2.91
N LEU A 180 15.37 10.93 -3.65
CA LEU A 180 16.61 11.68 -3.86
C LEU A 180 17.18 12.18 -2.52
N LEU A 181 16.32 12.69 -1.62
CA LEU A 181 16.77 13.07 -0.29
C LEU A 181 17.24 11.87 0.53
N THR A 182 16.48 10.76 0.52
CA THR A 182 16.89 9.53 1.23
C THR A 182 18.22 8.99 0.70
N LEU A 183 18.43 9.01 -0.61
CA LEU A 183 19.70 8.62 -1.25
C LEU A 183 20.85 9.57 -0.84
N ALA A 184 20.61 10.87 -0.86
CA ALA A 184 21.61 11.84 -0.42
C ALA A 184 22.01 11.61 1.05
N LEU A 185 21.05 11.35 1.93
CA LEU A 185 21.30 11.01 3.32
C LEU A 185 22.01 9.66 3.46
N ALA A 186 21.65 8.66 2.64
CA ALA A 186 22.31 7.36 2.64
C ALA A 186 23.79 7.43 2.25
N ILE A 187 24.17 8.42 1.48
CA ILE A 187 25.57 8.68 1.10
C ILE A 187 26.27 9.57 2.14
N ALA A 188 25.58 10.60 2.65
CA ALA A 188 26.19 11.60 3.53
C ALA A 188 26.40 11.10 4.96
N LEU A 189 25.41 10.42 5.55
CA LEU A 189 25.47 9.98 6.94
C LEU A 189 26.66 9.05 7.24
N PRO A 190 26.95 8.00 6.45
CA PRO A 190 28.14 7.19 6.67
C PRO A 190 29.45 7.95 6.56
N ARG A 191 29.55 8.95 5.67
CA ARG A 191 30.73 9.82 5.55
C ARG A 191 30.97 10.68 6.78
N LEU A 192 29.90 10.99 7.51
CA LEU A 192 29.95 11.74 8.77
C LEU A 192 30.12 10.84 10.00
N GLY A 193 30.32 9.52 9.81
CA GLY A 193 30.39 8.56 10.91
C GLY A 193 29.04 8.26 11.57
N LEU A 194 27.93 8.73 10.99
CA LEU A 194 26.57 8.57 11.51
C LEU A 194 25.94 7.29 10.90
N VAL A 195 26.22 6.15 11.53
CA VAL A 195 25.83 4.81 11.05
C VAL A 195 25.00 4.04 12.08
N GLY A 196 24.32 2.99 11.61
CA GLY A 196 23.52 2.10 12.43
C GLY A 196 22.00 2.27 12.27
N PRO A 197 21.19 1.42 12.94
CA PRO A 197 19.73 1.37 12.80
C PRO A 197 19.01 2.71 13.05
N ALA A 198 19.46 3.47 14.06
CA ALA A 198 18.86 4.76 14.39
C ALA A 198 19.00 5.78 13.24
N TRP A 199 20.17 5.87 12.63
CA TRP A 199 20.43 6.77 11.52
C TRP A 199 19.75 6.32 10.23
N GLY A 200 19.62 5.01 10.01
CA GLY A 200 18.78 4.46 8.95
C GLY A 200 17.32 4.90 9.09
N LEU A 201 16.77 4.88 10.31
CA LEU A 201 15.42 5.33 10.59
C LEU A 201 15.27 6.86 10.42
N VAL A 202 16.27 7.63 10.86
CA VAL A 202 16.29 9.09 10.66
C VAL A 202 16.26 9.44 9.18
N ALA A 203 17.07 8.78 8.34
CA ALA A 203 17.08 9.01 6.90
C ALA A 203 15.72 8.71 6.23
N LEU A 204 15.07 7.60 6.60
CA LEU A 204 13.73 7.27 6.11
C LEU A 204 12.68 8.29 6.58
N THR A 205 12.70 8.63 7.86
CA THR A 205 11.73 9.54 8.47
C THR A 205 11.85 10.95 7.89
N ALA A 206 13.07 11.46 7.76
CA ALA A 206 13.33 12.76 7.14
C ALA A 206 12.82 12.80 5.70
N GLY A 207 13.10 11.76 4.91
CA GLY A 207 12.56 11.62 3.55
C GLY A 207 11.03 11.63 3.51
N CYS A 208 10.36 10.91 4.41
CA CYS A 208 8.90 10.85 4.48
C CYS A 208 8.26 12.19 4.89
N PHE A 209 8.85 12.91 5.86
CA PHE A 209 8.40 14.27 6.20
C PHE A 209 8.60 15.25 5.05
N PHE A 210 9.73 15.16 4.35
CA PHE A 210 9.98 15.98 3.18
C PHE A 210 8.93 15.74 2.09
N GLU A 211 8.58 14.47 1.80
CA GLU A 211 7.49 14.13 0.89
C GLU A 211 6.16 14.74 1.34
N PHE A 212 5.84 14.69 2.64
CA PHE A 212 4.64 15.33 3.18
C PHE A 212 4.63 16.83 2.88
N PHE A 213 5.70 17.56 3.19
CA PHE A 213 5.78 19.01 2.96
C PHE A 213 5.66 19.39 1.49
N VAL A 214 6.33 18.66 0.59
CA VAL A 214 6.24 18.87 -0.86
C VAL A 214 4.83 18.57 -1.37
N THR A 215 4.23 17.46 -0.93
CA THR A 215 2.87 17.09 -1.32
C THR A 215 1.85 18.12 -0.84
N TRP A 216 2.01 18.62 0.39
CA TRP A 216 1.17 19.65 0.95
C TRP A 216 1.31 20.98 0.20
N TRP A 217 2.54 21.36 -0.18
CA TRP A 217 2.81 22.52 -1.02
C TRP A 217 2.06 22.44 -2.35
N PHE A 218 2.17 21.31 -3.04
CA PHE A 218 1.48 21.08 -4.31
C PHE A 218 -0.05 21.03 -4.17
N ALA A 219 -0.58 20.59 -3.04
CA ALA A 219 -2.00 20.50 -2.79
C ALA A 219 -2.66 21.83 -2.38
N ARG A 220 -1.89 22.81 -1.88
CA ARG A 220 -2.39 24.11 -1.37
C ARG A 220 -3.46 24.76 -2.26
N PRO A 221 -3.22 24.98 -3.57
CA PRO A 221 -4.18 25.69 -4.42
C PRO A 221 -5.51 24.92 -4.54
N TYR A 222 -5.46 23.60 -4.56
CA TYR A 222 -6.65 22.75 -4.66
C TYR A 222 -7.43 22.71 -3.33
N VAL A 223 -6.73 22.71 -2.19
CA VAL A 223 -7.35 22.81 -0.87
C VAL A 223 -8.04 24.17 -0.72
N HIS A 224 -7.37 25.25 -1.12
CA HIS A 224 -7.97 26.58 -1.10
C HIS A 224 -9.24 26.65 -1.95
N ALA A 225 -9.20 26.19 -3.18
CA ALA A 225 -10.38 26.11 -4.05
C ALA A 225 -11.53 25.28 -3.43
N LEU A 226 -11.20 24.17 -2.78
CA LEU A 226 -12.17 23.29 -2.11
C LEU A 226 -12.82 23.97 -0.88
N MET A 227 -12.09 24.83 -0.19
CA MET A 227 -12.55 25.56 0.99
C MET A 227 -13.32 26.82 0.64
N THR A 228 -12.91 27.55 -0.42
CA THR A 228 -13.58 28.78 -0.88
C THR A 228 -14.94 28.49 -1.48
N SER A 229 -15.15 27.31 -2.08
CA SER A 229 -16.47 26.85 -2.54
C SER A 229 -17.49 26.66 -1.41
N ARG A 230 -17.05 26.79 -0.15
CA ARG A 230 -17.81 26.62 1.08
C ARG A 230 -18.25 27.99 1.67
N GLN A 231 -18.89 28.85 0.94
CA GLN A 231 -19.58 30.00 1.57
C GLN A 231 -20.76 29.49 2.39
N ILE A 232 -20.55 29.34 3.71
CA ILE A 232 -21.63 29.11 4.67
C ILE A 232 -22.06 30.51 5.12
N PRO A 233 -23.33 30.90 4.95
CA PRO A 233 -23.84 32.11 5.57
C PRO A 233 -23.70 32.01 7.10
N TRP A 234 -23.31 33.08 7.74
CA TRP A 234 -23.31 33.20 9.21
C TRP A 234 -24.76 33.19 9.71
N HIS A 235 -25.20 32.11 10.35
CA HIS A 235 -26.49 32.04 11.01
C HIS A 235 -26.41 31.30 12.32
N SER A 236 -27.14 31.81 13.31
CA SER A 236 -27.57 31.37 14.64
C SER A 236 -26.92 30.16 15.34
N SER A 237 -26.90 30.15 16.67
CA SER A 237 -26.34 29.09 17.55
C SER A 237 -26.95 27.69 17.32
N LEU A 238 -28.19 27.61 16.88
CA LEU A 238 -28.87 26.36 16.51
C LEU A 238 -28.31 25.75 15.23
N ASP A 239 -27.95 26.61 14.25
CA ASP A 239 -27.32 26.17 13.01
C ASP A 239 -25.91 25.62 13.23
N ASP A 240 -25.18 26.13 14.23
CA ASP A 240 -23.86 25.64 14.62
C ASP A 240 -23.94 24.23 15.24
N LEU A 241 -24.95 23.97 16.06
CA LEU A 241 -25.19 22.65 16.66
C LEU A 241 -25.58 21.63 15.57
N MET A 242 -26.46 22.00 14.66
CA MET A 242 -26.86 21.18 13.51
C MET A 242 -25.66 20.93 12.56
N ALA A 243 -24.84 21.94 12.32
CA ALA A 243 -23.63 21.82 11.52
C ALA A 243 -22.57 20.94 12.19
N ALA A 244 -22.45 21.00 13.53
CA ALA A 244 -21.56 20.11 14.29
C ALA A 244 -22.04 18.65 14.23
N LYS A 245 -23.32 18.39 14.44
CA LYS A 245 -23.95 17.07 14.31
C LYS A 245 -23.77 16.51 12.89
N ARG A 246 -23.99 17.30 11.85
CA ARG A 246 -23.78 16.92 10.45
C ARG A 246 -22.32 16.55 10.18
N ARG A 247 -21.37 17.32 10.73
CA ARG A 247 -19.92 17.03 10.62
C ARG A 247 -19.55 15.72 11.32
N TYR A 248 -20.08 15.48 12.51
CA TYR A 248 -19.86 14.23 13.24
C TYR A 248 -20.38 13.02 12.45
N LEU A 249 -21.61 13.11 11.91
CA LEU A 249 -22.20 12.03 11.10
C LEU A 249 -21.36 11.73 9.83
N MET A 250 -20.80 12.76 9.19
CA MET A 250 -19.88 12.55 8.05
C MET A 250 -18.59 11.82 8.44
N VAL A 251 -18.01 12.13 9.61
CA VAL A 251 -16.84 11.40 10.12
C VAL A 251 -17.18 9.94 10.41
N LEU A 252 -18.34 9.69 11.04
CA LEU A 252 -18.81 8.33 11.35
C LEU A 252 -19.09 7.52 10.08
N GLU A 253 -19.72 8.13 9.06
CA GLU A 253 -19.89 7.49 7.73
C GLU A 253 -18.56 7.09 7.12
N GLN A 254 -17.59 7.99 7.13
CA GLN A 254 -16.25 7.72 6.62
C GLN A 254 -15.52 6.66 7.44
N LEU A 255 -15.64 6.67 8.76
CA LEU A 255 -15.06 5.65 9.64
C LEU A 255 -15.65 4.26 9.31
N ARG A 256 -16.97 4.15 9.21
CA ARG A 256 -17.66 2.91 8.83
C ARG A 256 -17.24 2.39 7.47
N PHE A 257 -16.88 3.30 6.55
CA PHE A 257 -16.32 2.94 5.24
C PHE A 257 -14.86 2.50 5.36
N THR A 258 -14.07 3.17 6.20
CA THR A 258 -12.62 2.93 6.35
C THR A 258 -12.31 1.63 7.07
N LEU A 259 -13.03 1.33 8.17
CA LEU A 259 -12.71 0.18 9.03
C LEU A 259 -12.63 -1.16 8.29
N PRO A 260 -13.60 -1.55 7.44
CA PRO A 260 -13.50 -2.80 6.70
C PRO A 260 -12.29 -2.86 5.76
N LEU A 261 -11.94 -1.73 5.12
CA LEU A 261 -10.78 -1.63 4.23
C LEU A 261 -9.47 -1.75 5.01
N SER A 262 -9.42 -1.13 6.18
CA SER A 262 -8.26 -1.15 7.08
C SER A 262 -8.01 -2.54 7.66
N PHE A 263 -9.05 -3.20 8.17
CA PHE A 263 -8.94 -4.58 8.64
C PHE A 263 -8.52 -5.53 7.50
N GLY A 264 -9.02 -5.33 6.31
CA GLY A 264 -8.61 -6.11 5.17
C GLY A 264 -7.13 -5.90 4.81
N SER A 265 -6.63 -4.67 4.89
CA SER A 265 -5.21 -4.37 4.68
C SER A 265 -4.33 -5.04 5.73
N PHE A 266 -4.78 -5.07 6.99
CA PHE A 266 -4.11 -5.79 8.08
C PHE A 266 -4.07 -7.30 7.83
N ILE A 267 -5.17 -7.91 7.39
CA ILE A 267 -5.24 -9.32 7.01
C ILE A 267 -4.25 -9.63 5.88
N LEU A 268 -4.16 -8.77 4.87
CA LEU A 268 -3.18 -8.94 3.80
C LEU A 268 -1.73 -8.83 4.31
N ALA A 269 -1.46 -7.99 5.29
CA ALA A 269 -0.14 -7.85 5.90
C ALA A 269 0.32 -9.13 6.65
N ALA A 270 -0.60 -10.04 6.98
CA ALA A 270 -0.27 -11.35 7.57
C ALA A 270 0.16 -12.41 6.51
N SER A 271 -0.06 -12.16 5.22
CA SER A 271 0.22 -13.15 4.16
C SER A 271 1.68 -13.59 4.08
N PRO A 272 2.70 -12.70 4.17
CA PRO A 272 4.09 -13.12 4.14
C PRO A 272 4.45 -14.07 5.29
N LEU A 273 3.87 -13.83 6.47
CA LEU A 273 4.07 -14.70 7.63
C LEU A 273 3.49 -16.09 7.39
N ALA A 274 2.26 -16.18 6.85
CA ALA A 274 1.66 -17.45 6.50
C ALA A 274 2.53 -18.24 5.50
N ILE A 275 3.01 -17.57 4.44
CA ILE A 275 3.90 -18.20 3.46
C ILE A 275 5.18 -18.71 4.11
N ALA A 276 5.82 -17.90 4.95
CA ALA A 276 7.06 -18.28 5.63
C ALA A 276 6.87 -19.53 6.53
N VAL A 277 5.75 -19.61 7.27
CA VAL A 277 5.44 -20.76 8.15
C VAL A 277 5.26 -22.04 7.34
N PHE A 278 4.58 -21.99 6.20
CA PHE A 278 4.33 -23.20 5.39
C PHE A 278 5.56 -23.60 4.56
N VAL A 279 6.26 -22.65 3.93
CA VAL A 279 7.50 -22.93 3.18
C VAL A 279 8.59 -23.44 4.12
N GLY A 280 8.65 -22.91 5.35
CA GLY A 280 9.58 -23.38 6.39
C GLY A 280 9.38 -24.83 6.83
N ARG A 281 8.28 -25.48 6.43
CA ARG A 281 8.01 -26.91 6.69
C ARG A 281 8.36 -27.83 5.50
N THR A 282 8.81 -27.28 4.39
CA THR A 282 9.21 -28.08 3.21
C THR A 282 10.63 -28.61 3.35
N ALA A 283 10.94 -29.66 2.56
CA ALA A 283 12.32 -30.09 2.41
C ALA A 283 13.17 -28.93 1.86
N ASP A 284 14.39 -28.76 2.38
CA ASP A 284 15.29 -27.65 2.06
C ASP A 284 14.66 -26.24 2.27
N ALA A 285 13.97 -26.11 3.40
CA ALA A 285 13.22 -24.90 3.77
C ALA A 285 14.04 -23.63 3.66
N GLN A 286 15.33 -23.67 4.05
CA GLN A 286 16.21 -22.50 4.02
C GLN A 286 16.42 -21.99 2.59
N THR A 287 16.73 -22.89 1.64
CA THR A 287 16.88 -22.55 0.22
C THR A 287 15.56 -22.09 -0.37
N MET A 288 14.46 -22.77 -0.07
CA MET A 288 13.15 -22.44 -0.62
C MET A 288 12.62 -21.09 -0.14
N LEU A 289 12.84 -20.75 1.12
CA LEU A 289 12.54 -19.40 1.65
C LEU A 289 13.42 -18.33 1.01
N ALA A 290 14.72 -18.59 0.85
CA ALA A 290 15.62 -17.66 0.19
C ALA A 290 15.16 -17.37 -1.26
N ILE A 291 14.83 -18.41 -2.04
CA ILE A 291 14.30 -18.27 -3.39
C ILE A 291 12.97 -17.49 -3.40
N HIS A 292 12.07 -17.80 -2.45
CA HIS A 292 10.82 -17.06 -2.31
C HIS A 292 11.08 -15.56 -2.09
N TYR A 293 11.91 -15.19 -1.10
CA TYR A 293 12.17 -13.79 -0.79
C TYR A 293 12.85 -13.03 -1.94
N VAL A 294 13.80 -13.65 -2.62
CA VAL A 294 14.50 -13.04 -3.75
C VAL A 294 13.55 -12.82 -4.94
N THR A 295 12.68 -13.78 -5.22
CA THR A 295 11.73 -13.67 -6.34
C THR A 295 10.58 -12.70 -6.03
N ILE A 296 10.03 -12.74 -4.82
CA ILE A 296 8.99 -11.80 -4.41
C ILE A 296 9.55 -10.37 -4.30
N GLY A 297 10.84 -10.22 -4.03
CA GLY A 297 11.53 -8.92 -4.03
C GLY A 297 11.45 -8.21 -5.38
N VAL A 298 11.45 -8.94 -6.50
CA VAL A 298 11.19 -8.39 -7.84
C VAL A 298 9.70 -8.29 -8.15
N ALA A 299 8.92 -9.29 -7.76
CA ALA A 299 7.50 -9.36 -8.11
C ALA A 299 6.65 -8.32 -7.34
N ASN A 300 6.95 -8.09 -6.05
CA ASN A 300 6.17 -7.17 -5.21
C ASN A 300 6.11 -5.73 -5.73
N PRO A 301 7.21 -5.06 -6.11
CA PRO A 301 7.14 -3.70 -6.68
C PRO A 301 6.19 -3.63 -7.87
N ILE A 302 6.24 -4.63 -8.75
CA ILE A 302 5.40 -4.74 -9.95
C ILE A 302 3.94 -5.02 -9.56
N GLY A 303 3.71 -5.92 -8.60
CA GLY A 303 2.39 -6.21 -8.05
C GLY A 303 1.75 -4.99 -7.36
N PHE A 304 2.50 -4.25 -6.56
CA PHE A 304 2.04 -2.99 -5.94
C PHE A 304 1.75 -1.91 -6.96
N ALA A 305 2.52 -1.85 -8.05
CA ALA A 305 2.23 -0.96 -9.17
C ALA A 305 0.88 -1.34 -9.82
N ALA A 306 0.61 -2.63 -10.04
CA ALA A 306 -0.66 -3.11 -10.58
C ALA A 306 -1.85 -2.78 -9.65
N LEU A 307 -1.67 -2.82 -8.32
CA LEU A 307 -2.71 -2.44 -7.35
C LEU A 307 -3.12 -0.96 -7.45
N ARG A 308 -2.29 -0.07 -8.01
CA ARG A 308 -2.67 1.33 -8.25
C ARG A 308 -3.83 1.49 -9.23
N MET A 309 -4.18 0.44 -9.97
CA MET A 309 -5.39 0.39 -10.80
C MET A 309 -6.67 0.65 -9.99
N GLN A 310 -6.65 0.41 -8.67
CA GLN A 310 -7.73 0.75 -7.75
C GLN A 310 -8.02 2.27 -7.75
N ALA A 311 -6.98 3.09 -7.58
CA ALA A 311 -7.09 4.55 -7.62
C ALA A 311 -7.55 5.05 -9.00
N VAL A 312 -7.06 4.43 -10.07
CA VAL A 312 -7.49 4.72 -11.45
C VAL A 312 -9.00 4.46 -11.61
N SER A 313 -9.49 3.32 -11.11
CA SER A 313 -10.91 2.96 -11.20
C SER A 313 -11.83 3.85 -10.36
N ILE A 314 -11.29 4.47 -9.30
CA ILE A 314 -12.01 5.47 -8.50
C ILE A 314 -12.04 6.83 -9.22
N ALA A 315 -10.94 7.19 -9.89
CA ALA A 315 -10.83 8.45 -10.64
C ALA A 315 -11.64 8.43 -11.94
N PHE A 316 -11.72 7.27 -12.61
CA PHE A 316 -12.42 7.04 -13.87
C PHE A 316 -13.45 5.90 -13.72
N PRO A 317 -14.55 6.12 -12.98
CA PRO A 317 -15.56 5.10 -12.77
C PRO A 317 -16.29 4.75 -14.08
N PRO A 318 -16.95 3.58 -14.15
CA PRO A 318 -17.75 3.19 -15.32
C PRO A 318 -18.81 4.23 -15.63
N ALA A 319 -18.88 4.69 -16.91
CA ALA A 319 -19.83 5.71 -17.35
C ALA A 319 -21.27 5.15 -17.47
N PHE A 320 -21.41 3.87 -17.79
CA PHE A 320 -22.70 3.18 -17.94
C PHE A 320 -22.62 1.72 -17.48
N LYS A 321 -23.80 1.10 -17.34
CA LYS A 321 -23.90 -0.31 -16.99
C LYS A 321 -23.35 -1.19 -18.12
N GLY A 322 -22.30 -1.95 -17.84
CA GLY A 322 -21.62 -2.82 -18.81
C GLY A 322 -20.39 -2.18 -19.49
N ASP A 323 -20.00 -0.97 -19.07
CA ASP A 323 -18.75 -0.36 -19.54
C ASP A 323 -17.53 -1.24 -19.19
N ARG A 324 -16.88 -1.78 -20.22
CA ARG A 324 -15.71 -2.66 -20.09
C ARG A 324 -14.38 -2.00 -20.43
N ARG A 325 -14.38 -0.73 -20.87
CA ARG A 325 -13.17 -0.02 -21.31
C ARG A 325 -12.05 -0.07 -20.27
N MET A 326 -12.39 0.22 -19.01
CA MET A 326 -11.44 0.12 -17.89
C MET A 326 -11.00 -1.31 -17.60
N LEU A 327 -11.80 -2.34 -17.90
CA LEU A 327 -11.40 -3.74 -17.76
C LEU A 327 -10.29 -4.09 -18.77
N TYR A 328 -10.50 -3.75 -20.04
CA TYR A 328 -9.49 -4.01 -21.07
C TYR A 328 -8.21 -3.21 -20.81
N TYR A 329 -8.34 -1.98 -20.32
CA TYR A 329 -7.18 -1.20 -19.89
C TYR A 329 -6.42 -1.87 -18.73
N ALA A 330 -7.12 -2.37 -17.70
CA ALA A 330 -6.50 -3.06 -16.58
C ALA A 330 -5.80 -4.35 -16.99
N ILE A 331 -6.41 -5.14 -17.90
CA ILE A 331 -5.80 -6.36 -18.46
C ILE A 331 -4.53 -5.98 -19.24
N GLY A 332 -4.60 -5.01 -20.17
CA GLY A 332 -3.47 -4.59 -20.98
C GLY A 332 -2.31 -4.02 -20.14
N ALA A 333 -2.62 -3.12 -19.21
CA ALA A 333 -1.63 -2.56 -18.30
C ALA A 333 -0.97 -3.64 -17.41
N GLY A 334 -1.78 -4.57 -16.87
CA GLY A 334 -1.29 -5.68 -16.09
C GLY A 334 -0.44 -6.67 -16.92
N ALA A 335 -0.79 -6.91 -18.19
CA ALA A 335 -0.01 -7.73 -19.12
C ALA A 335 1.36 -7.09 -19.42
N VAL A 336 1.41 -5.77 -19.64
CA VAL A 336 2.67 -5.04 -19.80
C VAL A 336 3.56 -5.16 -18.57
N LEU A 337 3.00 -5.03 -17.38
CA LEU A 337 3.72 -5.22 -16.11
C LEU A 337 4.18 -6.68 -15.94
N GLY A 338 3.36 -7.64 -16.35
CA GLY A 338 3.74 -9.06 -16.36
C GLY A 338 4.89 -9.33 -17.33
N ALA A 339 4.87 -8.76 -18.53
CA ALA A 339 5.96 -8.86 -19.50
C ALA A 339 7.26 -8.26 -18.94
N ALA A 340 7.19 -7.12 -18.25
CA ALA A 340 8.35 -6.53 -17.58
C ALA A 340 8.92 -7.45 -16.48
N LEU A 341 8.05 -8.16 -15.74
CA LEU A 341 8.47 -9.17 -14.77
C LEU A 341 9.14 -10.37 -15.46
N LEU A 342 8.55 -10.86 -16.56
CA LEU A 342 9.11 -11.97 -17.34
C LEU A 342 10.47 -11.67 -17.97
N ALA A 343 10.85 -10.40 -18.13
CA ALA A 343 12.20 -10.04 -18.58
C ALA A 343 13.28 -10.60 -17.64
N PHE A 344 12.98 -10.74 -16.32
CA PHE A 344 13.89 -11.37 -15.35
C PHE A 344 14.04 -12.90 -15.53
N CYS A 345 13.28 -13.53 -16.44
CA CYS A 345 13.49 -14.92 -16.83
C CYS A 345 14.56 -15.07 -17.91
N THR A 346 14.97 -13.98 -18.59
CA THR A 346 16.05 -14.03 -19.60
C THR A 346 17.37 -14.38 -18.92
N PRO A 347 18.22 -15.23 -19.55
CA PRO A 347 19.46 -15.68 -18.92
C PRO A 347 20.35 -14.53 -18.43
N SER A 348 20.52 -13.49 -19.26
CA SER A 348 21.38 -12.36 -18.94
C SER A 348 20.91 -11.58 -17.70
N LEU A 349 19.62 -11.21 -17.65
CA LEU A 349 19.07 -10.44 -16.54
C LEU A 349 18.92 -11.29 -15.28
N ALA A 350 18.55 -12.57 -15.43
CA ALA A 350 18.46 -13.52 -14.32
C ALA A 350 19.82 -13.74 -13.66
N ASN A 351 20.87 -14.00 -14.45
CA ASN A 351 22.22 -14.20 -13.92
C ASN A 351 22.74 -12.95 -13.24
N TRP A 352 22.53 -11.78 -13.84
CA TRP A 352 22.93 -10.52 -13.21
C TRP A 352 22.18 -10.26 -11.91
N TYR A 353 20.84 -10.32 -11.92
CA TYR A 353 20.05 -9.95 -10.75
C TYR A 353 20.11 -11.03 -9.67
N PHE A 354 19.81 -12.28 -10.00
CA PHE A 354 19.77 -13.37 -9.00
C PHE A 354 21.17 -13.89 -8.67
N GLY A 355 22.05 -14.07 -9.68
CA GLY A 355 23.38 -14.62 -9.47
C GLY A 355 24.36 -13.61 -8.89
N VAL A 356 24.50 -12.43 -9.51
CA VAL A 356 25.51 -11.44 -9.09
C VAL A 356 25.00 -10.56 -7.98
N TYR A 357 23.80 -9.94 -8.14
CA TYR A 357 23.31 -8.96 -7.17
C TYR A 357 22.74 -9.62 -5.91
N GLN A 358 21.97 -10.71 -6.05
CA GLN A 358 21.36 -11.44 -4.93
C GLN A 358 22.17 -12.63 -4.45
N THR A 359 23.31 -12.92 -5.07
CA THR A 359 24.27 -14.00 -4.71
C THR A 359 23.60 -15.39 -4.59
N VAL A 360 22.55 -15.65 -5.37
CA VAL A 360 21.90 -16.97 -5.46
C VAL A 360 22.88 -17.93 -6.12
N LYS A 361 23.11 -19.10 -5.52
CA LYS A 361 24.02 -20.12 -6.08
C LYS A 361 23.56 -20.54 -7.48
N PRO A 362 24.49 -20.80 -8.42
CA PRO A 362 24.19 -21.18 -9.81
C PRO A 362 23.21 -22.35 -9.91
N GLU A 363 23.32 -23.33 -9.03
CA GLU A 363 22.46 -24.52 -8.96
C GLU A 363 20.99 -24.19 -8.64
N HIS A 364 20.70 -23.05 -8.00
CA HIS A 364 19.37 -22.60 -7.62
C HIS A 364 18.74 -21.53 -8.53
N LEU A 365 19.51 -21.02 -9.52
CA LEU A 365 19.04 -19.99 -10.45
C LEU A 365 17.79 -20.44 -11.25
N HIS A 366 17.71 -21.72 -11.59
CA HIS A 366 16.56 -22.25 -12.30
C HIS A 366 15.26 -22.21 -11.46
N TYR A 367 15.35 -22.35 -10.14
CA TYR A 367 14.20 -22.16 -9.24
C TYR A 367 13.71 -20.72 -9.24
N ALA A 368 14.65 -19.75 -9.14
CA ALA A 368 14.31 -18.33 -9.18
C ALA A 368 13.65 -17.93 -10.51
N ARG A 369 14.21 -18.38 -11.65
CA ARG A 369 13.62 -18.16 -12.97
C ARG A 369 12.23 -18.79 -13.12
N GLY A 370 12.08 -20.02 -12.66
CA GLY A 370 10.78 -20.73 -12.65
C GLY A 370 9.74 -20.00 -11.82
N ALA A 371 10.11 -19.52 -10.64
CA ALA A 371 9.21 -18.75 -9.78
C ALA A 371 8.76 -17.44 -10.43
N VAL A 372 9.67 -16.68 -11.01
CA VAL A 372 9.34 -15.43 -11.73
C VAL A 372 8.46 -15.70 -12.95
N ALA A 373 8.73 -16.76 -13.70
CA ALA A 373 7.87 -17.17 -14.83
C ALA A 373 6.43 -17.41 -14.39
N MET A 374 6.23 -18.12 -13.26
CA MET A 374 4.91 -18.35 -12.69
C MET A 374 4.25 -17.08 -12.13
N TYR A 375 5.04 -16.08 -11.69
CA TYR A 375 4.53 -14.77 -11.29
C TYR A 375 4.13 -13.88 -12.49
N GLY A 376 4.48 -14.24 -13.73
CA GLY A 376 4.23 -13.40 -14.91
C GLY A 376 2.77 -12.99 -15.11
N LEU A 377 1.80 -13.84 -14.73
CA LEU A 377 0.36 -13.54 -14.78
C LEU A 377 -0.12 -12.71 -13.57
N TRP A 378 0.60 -12.69 -12.47
CA TRP A 378 0.17 -12.07 -11.23
C TRP A 378 -0.13 -10.56 -11.34
N PRO A 379 0.69 -9.72 -12.01
CA PRO A 379 0.37 -8.31 -12.17
C PRO A 379 -0.95 -8.06 -12.91
N MET A 380 -1.28 -8.89 -13.90
CA MET A 380 -2.54 -8.79 -14.62
C MET A 380 -3.73 -9.16 -13.71
N LEU A 381 -3.62 -10.23 -12.94
CA LEU A 381 -4.64 -10.63 -11.96
C LEU A 381 -4.83 -9.55 -10.89
N GLN A 382 -3.73 -8.94 -10.40
CA GLN A 382 -3.77 -7.85 -9.44
C GLN A 382 -4.42 -6.57 -10.01
N ALA A 383 -4.15 -6.21 -11.26
CA ALA A 383 -4.77 -5.05 -11.90
C ALA A 383 -6.29 -5.24 -12.06
N VAL A 384 -6.73 -6.43 -12.45
CA VAL A 384 -8.16 -6.78 -12.58
C VAL A 384 -8.84 -6.77 -11.22
N ARG A 385 -8.22 -7.36 -10.19
CA ARG A 385 -8.68 -7.31 -8.81
C ARG A 385 -8.83 -5.87 -8.32
N ALA A 386 -7.77 -5.08 -8.45
CA ALA A 386 -7.73 -3.69 -8.01
C ALA A 386 -8.80 -2.83 -8.69
N ARG A 387 -9.08 -3.08 -9.98
CA ARG A 387 -10.19 -2.45 -10.68
C ARG A 387 -11.54 -2.75 -10.02
N ILE A 388 -11.82 -4.01 -9.68
CA ILE A 388 -13.09 -4.39 -9.06
C ILE A 388 -13.22 -3.80 -7.65
N GLU A 389 -12.14 -3.78 -6.87
CA GLU A 389 -12.07 -3.14 -5.57
C GLU A 389 -12.34 -1.62 -5.68
N GLY A 390 -11.77 -0.95 -6.68
CA GLY A 390 -12.06 0.47 -6.98
C GLY A 390 -13.53 0.73 -7.29
N ILE A 391 -14.18 -0.13 -8.07
CA ILE A 391 -15.63 -0.05 -8.35
C ILE A 391 -16.45 -0.26 -7.07
N ALA A 392 -16.06 -1.21 -6.21
CA ALA A 392 -16.72 -1.44 -4.92
C ALA A 392 -16.63 -0.18 -4.03
N ALA A 393 -15.48 0.48 -4.01
CA ALA A 393 -15.27 1.72 -3.29
C ALA A 393 -16.16 2.87 -3.80
N VAL A 394 -16.20 3.09 -5.12
CA VAL A 394 -17.08 4.11 -5.75
C VAL A 394 -18.56 3.86 -5.40
N ARG A 395 -18.98 2.60 -5.34
CA ARG A 395 -20.34 2.21 -4.92
C ARG A 395 -20.58 2.28 -3.41
N LYS A 396 -19.57 2.69 -2.63
CA LYS A 396 -19.60 2.73 -1.16
C LYS A 396 -19.94 1.36 -0.54
N LEU A 397 -19.30 0.30 -1.04
CA LEU A 397 -19.45 -1.09 -0.57
C LEU A 397 -18.11 -1.65 -0.08
N PRO A 398 -17.49 -1.07 0.99
CA PRO A 398 -16.18 -1.48 1.48
C PRO A 398 -16.18 -2.93 2.02
N ALA A 399 -17.32 -3.40 2.52
CA ALA A 399 -17.47 -4.78 2.99
C ALA A 399 -17.25 -5.82 1.87
N ALA A 400 -17.49 -5.47 0.59
CA ALA A 400 -17.18 -6.35 -0.52
C ALA A 400 -15.67 -6.52 -0.69
N VAL A 401 -14.89 -5.45 -0.49
CA VAL A 401 -13.43 -5.48 -0.53
C VAL A 401 -12.89 -6.30 0.64
N MET A 402 -13.39 -6.08 1.85
CA MET A 402 -13.00 -6.84 3.05
C MET A 402 -13.29 -8.35 2.88
N ALA A 403 -14.47 -8.73 2.35
CA ALA A 403 -14.79 -10.12 2.07
C ALA A 403 -13.78 -10.75 1.10
N GLY A 404 -13.35 -10.01 0.08
CA GLY A 404 -12.28 -10.45 -0.83
C GLY A 404 -10.96 -10.66 -0.11
N GLN A 405 -10.58 -9.79 0.79
CA GLN A 405 -9.31 -9.89 1.52
C GLN A 405 -9.30 -11.05 2.53
N ILE A 406 -10.43 -11.34 3.18
CA ILE A 406 -10.60 -12.55 3.99
C ILE A 406 -10.48 -13.79 3.10
N THR A 407 -11.16 -13.79 1.94
CA THR A 407 -11.07 -14.90 0.97
C THR A 407 -9.63 -15.09 0.47
N TYR A 408 -8.87 -13.99 0.31
CA TYR A 408 -7.45 -14.07 -0.04
C TYR A 408 -6.66 -14.89 0.97
N LEU A 409 -6.75 -14.56 2.26
CA LEU A 409 -5.99 -15.24 3.29
C LEU A 409 -6.43 -16.71 3.42
N VAL A 410 -7.73 -16.99 3.38
CA VAL A 410 -8.27 -18.34 3.42
C VAL A 410 -7.79 -19.16 2.21
N ALA A 411 -7.90 -18.62 0.99
CA ALA A 411 -7.43 -19.32 -0.21
C ALA A 411 -5.92 -19.51 -0.22
N LEU A 412 -5.15 -18.51 0.25
CA LEU A 412 -3.71 -18.59 0.40
C LEU A 412 -3.33 -19.75 1.33
N THR A 413 -3.85 -19.74 2.56
CA THR A 413 -3.51 -20.76 3.57
C THR A 413 -3.98 -22.15 3.17
N THR A 414 -5.16 -22.28 2.57
CA THR A 414 -5.68 -23.54 2.05
C THR A 414 -4.80 -24.09 0.92
N THR A 415 -4.40 -23.23 -0.04
CA THR A 415 -3.51 -23.65 -1.13
C THR A 415 -2.14 -24.05 -0.60
N LEU A 416 -1.59 -23.30 0.37
CA LEU A 416 -0.33 -23.67 1.03
C LEU A 416 -0.43 -25.04 1.74
N ALA A 417 -1.52 -25.30 2.45
CA ALA A 417 -1.75 -26.57 3.12
C ALA A 417 -1.86 -27.74 2.12
N ILE A 418 -2.65 -27.57 1.06
CA ILE A 418 -2.81 -28.60 0.01
C ILE A 418 -1.47 -28.88 -0.69
N THR A 419 -0.74 -27.83 -1.09
CA THR A 419 0.54 -28.01 -1.79
C THR A 419 1.62 -28.61 -0.89
N LEU A 420 1.61 -28.29 0.42
CA LEU A 420 2.48 -28.94 1.41
C LEU A 420 2.15 -30.44 1.53
N TYR A 421 0.87 -30.79 1.63
CA TYR A 421 0.41 -32.17 1.69
C TYR A 421 0.79 -32.97 0.44
N LEU A 422 0.75 -32.34 -0.74
CA LEU A 422 1.13 -32.94 -2.02
C LEU A 422 2.66 -33.00 -2.23
N GLY A 423 3.48 -32.54 -1.29
CA GLY A 423 4.93 -32.52 -1.41
C GLY A 423 5.47 -31.59 -2.48
N VAL A 424 4.75 -30.53 -2.82
CA VAL A 424 5.18 -29.53 -3.81
C VAL A 424 6.37 -28.74 -3.26
N THR A 425 7.39 -28.50 -4.10
CA THR A 425 8.58 -27.70 -3.72
C THR A 425 8.21 -26.30 -3.24
N GLY A 426 8.86 -25.82 -2.19
CA GLY A 426 8.49 -24.59 -1.47
C GLY A 426 8.35 -23.34 -2.35
N TRP A 427 9.21 -23.15 -3.37
CA TRP A 427 9.10 -22.01 -4.28
C TRP A 427 7.85 -22.07 -5.17
N LYS A 428 7.46 -23.26 -5.66
CA LYS A 428 6.21 -23.44 -6.43
C LYS A 428 4.99 -23.22 -5.54
N MET A 429 5.04 -23.75 -4.34
CA MET A 429 3.98 -23.64 -3.34
C MET A 429 3.58 -22.19 -3.09
N SER A 430 4.56 -21.32 -2.82
CA SER A 430 4.32 -19.89 -2.53
C SER A 430 3.70 -19.16 -3.72
N VAL A 431 4.19 -19.39 -4.94
CA VAL A 431 3.67 -18.74 -6.15
C VAL A 431 2.26 -19.23 -6.50
N CYS A 432 2.02 -20.54 -6.44
CA CYS A 432 0.69 -21.10 -6.64
C CYS A 432 -0.32 -20.51 -5.65
N ALA A 433 0.05 -20.42 -4.36
CA ALA A 433 -0.83 -19.89 -3.33
C ALA A 433 -1.18 -18.42 -3.57
N ILE A 434 -0.22 -17.57 -3.93
CA ILE A 434 -0.44 -16.15 -4.22
C ILE A 434 -1.35 -15.96 -5.45
N ASN A 435 -1.09 -16.69 -6.54
CA ASN A 435 -1.89 -16.59 -7.75
C ASN A 435 -3.34 -17.09 -7.52
N THR A 436 -3.52 -18.25 -6.89
CA THR A 436 -4.83 -18.80 -6.54
C THR A 436 -5.60 -17.86 -5.61
N ALA A 437 -4.95 -17.35 -4.57
CA ALA A 437 -5.57 -16.39 -3.65
C ALA A 437 -6.02 -15.12 -4.37
N THR A 438 -5.23 -14.61 -5.33
CA THR A 438 -5.58 -13.42 -6.11
C THR A 438 -6.80 -13.67 -7.00
N VAL A 439 -6.90 -14.84 -7.63
CA VAL A 439 -8.08 -15.25 -8.43
C VAL A 439 -9.31 -15.38 -7.54
N CYS A 440 -9.21 -16.14 -6.45
CA CYS A 440 -10.32 -16.34 -5.50
C CYS A 440 -10.84 -15.01 -4.94
N THR A 441 -9.93 -14.09 -4.57
CA THR A 441 -10.28 -12.73 -4.13
C THR A 441 -11.05 -11.98 -5.20
N THR A 442 -10.56 -12.00 -6.43
CA THR A 442 -11.20 -11.30 -7.55
C THR A 442 -12.64 -11.76 -7.73
N VAL A 443 -12.85 -13.07 -7.70
CA VAL A 443 -14.19 -13.69 -7.79
C VAL A 443 -15.06 -13.31 -6.59
N ALA A 444 -14.50 -13.38 -5.37
CA ALA A 444 -15.23 -13.06 -4.13
C ALA A 444 -15.68 -11.59 -4.09
N VAL A 445 -14.79 -10.64 -4.42
CA VAL A 445 -15.15 -9.20 -4.49
C VAL A 445 -16.22 -8.96 -5.53
N TYR A 446 -16.13 -9.59 -6.71
CA TYR A 446 -17.12 -9.45 -7.76
C TYR A 446 -18.50 -10.00 -7.33
N ALA A 447 -18.52 -11.20 -6.73
CA ALA A 447 -19.74 -11.82 -6.23
C ALA A 447 -20.39 -10.99 -5.11
N ALA A 448 -19.59 -10.56 -4.11
CA ALA A 448 -20.04 -9.71 -3.02
C ALA A 448 -20.60 -8.38 -3.54
N LEU A 449 -19.92 -7.75 -4.50
CA LEU A 449 -20.37 -6.52 -5.14
C LEU A 449 -21.74 -6.69 -5.82
N LYS A 450 -21.96 -7.83 -6.53
CA LYS A 450 -23.22 -8.13 -7.20
C LYS A 450 -24.37 -8.32 -6.20
N VAL A 451 -24.13 -9.08 -5.13
CA VAL A 451 -25.13 -9.37 -4.08
C VAL A 451 -25.48 -8.09 -3.30
N MET A 452 -24.48 -7.36 -2.81
CA MET A 452 -24.69 -6.15 -2.00
C MET A 452 -25.33 -5.01 -2.83
N SER A 453 -24.97 -4.89 -4.11
CA SER A 453 -25.61 -3.90 -5.00
C SER A 453 -27.10 -4.17 -5.25
N ARG A 454 -27.50 -5.45 -5.23
CA ARG A 454 -28.94 -5.83 -5.34
C ARG A 454 -29.70 -5.50 -4.06
N ARG A 455 -29.11 -5.78 -2.87
CA ARG A 455 -29.74 -5.46 -1.57
C ARG A 455 -29.94 -3.96 -1.35
N LYS A 456 -29.04 -3.12 -1.86
CA LYS A 456 -29.12 -1.65 -1.71
C LYS A 456 -30.19 -1.02 -2.63
N LYS A 457 -30.72 -1.76 -3.59
CA LYS A 457 -31.80 -1.31 -4.50
C LYS A 457 -33.20 -1.73 -4.02
N ARG A 458 -33.28 -2.69 -3.11
CA ARG A 458 -34.49 -3.05 -2.36
C ARG A 458 -34.53 -2.23 -1.07
#